data_1349e6bbe91d7993eda9b5aede2a631b
#
_entry.id   1349e6bbe91d7993eda9b5aede2a631b
#
_cell.length_a   1.000
_cell.length_b   1.000
_cell.length_c   1.000
_cell.angle_alpha   90.00
_cell.angle_beta   90.00
_cell.angle_gamma   90.00
#
_symmetry.space_group_name_H-M   'P 1'
#
loop_
_entity.id
_entity.type
_entity.pdbx_description
1 polymer ?
#
loop_
_entity_poly.entity_id
_entity_poly.type
_entity_poly.pdbx_seq_one_letter_code
_entity_poly.pdbx_strand_id
1 'polypeptide(L)'
;KGRLWVLLSGERGQYEIALCNETIKKIQLDGFNCNEKEMDGWRYNRLDAMAKFANEGLMIPEQVWDKPDLRSPDKQFVPDLKFGEGTGSATPLAWSMAQFIRLATNIKAGKNLDTPQVVYDRYVSGNR
;
A
#
# COMPACT_ATOMS: atom_id res chain seq x y z
N LYS A 1 7.00 -13.53 -14.43
CA LYS A 1 7.50 -13.48 -13.05
C LYS A 1 6.98 -12.21 -12.41
N GLY A 2 6.44 -12.31 -11.19
CA GLY A 2 5.84 -11.19 -10.49
C GLY A 2 6.83 -10.03 -10.29
N ARG A 3 6.30 -8.83 -10.36
CA ARG A 3 7.01 -7.58 -10.13
C ARG A 3 6.43 -6.91 -8.87
N LEU A 4 6.76 -5.63 -8.66
CA LEU A 4 6.27 -4.90 -7.49
C LEU A 4 4.76 -4.69 -7.57
N TRP A 5 4.05 -5.14 -6.54
CA TRP A 5 2.60 -4.98 -6.40
C TRP A 5 2.29 -3.70 -5.63
N VAL A 6 1.69 -2.74 -6.32
CA VAL A 6 1.44 -1.40 -5.74
C VAL A 6 0.49 -1.45 -4.55
N LEU A 7 -0.52 -2.33 -4.59
CA LEU A 7 -1.48 -2.50 -3.49
C LEU A 7 -0.82 -2.85 -2.14
N LEU A 8 0.31 -3.58 -2.16
CA LEU A 8 1.01 -3.97 -0.93
C LEU A 8 1.63 -2.77 -0.20
N SER A 9 1.91 -1.66 -0.91
CA SER A 9 2.30 -0.41 -0.27
C SER A 9 1.16 0.17 0.57
N GLY A 10 -0.08 0.07 0.07
CA GLY A 10 -1.27 0.48 0.81
C GLY A 10 -1.52 -0.38 2.05
N GLU A 11 -1.42 -1.70 1.91
CA GLU A 11 -1.56 -2.63 3.04
C GLU A 11 -0.47 -2.42 4.09
N ARG A 12 0.76 -2.22 3.66
CA ARG A 12 1.87 -1.90 4.57
C ARG A 12 1.64 -0.60 5.32
N GLY A 13 1.17 0.46 4.66
CA GLY A 13 0.84 1.72 5.31
C GLY A 13 -0.26 1.56 6.36
N GLN A 14 -1.28 0.76 6.10
CA GLN A 14 -2.33 0.46 7.06
C GLN A 14 -1.83 -0.35 8.25
N TYR A 15 -0.94 -1.31 8.02
CA TYR A 15 -0.27 -2.05 9.09
C TYR A 15 0.55 -1.10 9.99
N GLU A 16 1.29 -0.16 9.39
CA GLU A 16 2.07 0.85 10.12
C GLU A 16 1.17 1.77 10.96
N ILE A 17 0.00 2.19 10.44
CA ILE A 17 -1.02 2.92 11.22
C ILE A 17 -1.54 2.08 12.38
N ALA A 18 -1.81 0.80 12.14
CA ALA A 18 -2.30 -0.10 13.19
C ALA A 18 -1.27 -0.29 14.31
N LEU A 19 0.01 -0.48 13.98
CA LEU A 19 1.09 -0.61 14.95
C LEU A 19 1.23 0.64 15.84
N CYS A 20 0.95 1.81 15.27
CA CYS A 20 1.02 3.07 15.98
C CYS A 20 -0.25 3.40 16.76
N ASN A 21 -1.31 2.63 16.59
CA ASN A 21 -2.54 2.85 17.32
C ASN A 21 -2.39 2.42 18.78
N GLU A 22 -2.98 3.17 19.71
CA GLU A 22 -2.82 2.92 21.17
C GLU A 22 -3.17 1.50 21.60
N THR A 23 -4.06 0.86 20.88
CA THR A 23 -4.49 -0.50 21.14
C THR A 23 -3.39 -1.54 20.93
N ILE A 24 -2.41 -1.26 20.05
CA ILE A 24 -1.29 -2.14 19.71
C ILE A 24 0.00 -1.72 20.40
N LYS A 25 0.06 -0.52 21.00
CA LYS A 25 1.19 -0.09 21.86
C LYS A 25 1.50 -1.07 22.99
N LYS A 26 0.56 -1.94 23.36
CA LYS A 26 0.77 -3.01 24.36
C LYS A 26 1.60 -4.19 23.83
N ILE A 27 1.74 -4.30 22.52
CA ILE A 27 2.64 -5.27 21.89
C ILE A 27 3.90 -4.49 21.51
N GLN A 28 4.81 -4.31 22.46
CA GLN A 28 6.15 -3.80 22.17
C GLN A 28 6.86 -4.83 21.28
N LEU A 29 6.80 -4.58 19.98
CA LEU A 29 7.74 -5.20 19.06
C LEU A 29 9.08 -4.47 19.23
N ASP A 30 10.07 -5.17 19.74
CA ASP A 30 11.42 -4.64 19.94
C ASP A 30 11.92 -3.90 18.70
N GLY A 31 12.25 -2.62 18.88
CA GLY A 31 12.81 -1.77 17.83
C GLY A 31 11.80 -0.93 17.03
N PHE A 32 10.50 -1.01 17.30
CA PHE A 32 9.49 -0.18 16.63
C PHE A 32 9.14 1.04 17.48
N ASN A 33 9.68 2.18 17.13
CA ASN A 33 9.40 3.45 17.82
C ASN A 33 8.36 4.26 17.03
N CYS A 34 7.23 4.53 17.66
CA CYS A 34 6.10 5.22 17.04
C CYS A 34 6.06 6.68 17.51
N ASN A 35 6.87 7.53 16.92
CA ASN A 35 6.70 8.97 17.08
C ASN A 35 5.92 9.57 15.89
N GLU A 36 5.22 10.67 16.11
CA GLU A 36 4.36 11.29 15.09
C GLU A 36 5.12 11.63 13.81
N LYS A 37 6.35 12.10 13.92
CA LYS A 37 7.17 12.50 12.77
C LYS A 37 7.57 11.31 11.89
N GLU A 38 7.90 10.17 12.49
CA GLU A 38 8.20 8.94 11.75
C GLU A 38 6.92 8.36 11.14
N MET A 39 5.80 8.40 11.88
CA MET A 39 4.50 7.96 11.37
C MET A 39 4.07 8.73 10.12
N ASP A 40 4.20 10.05 10.14
CA ASP A 40 3.84 10.88 9.00
C ASP A 40 4.76 10.59 7.81
N GLY A 41 6.05 10.45 8.03
CA GLY A 41 7.00 10.07 6.99
C GLY A 41 6.62 8.76 6.31
N TRP A 42 6.30 7.73 7.06
CA TRP A 42 5.95 6.42 6.48
C TRP A 42 4.61 6.41 5.77
N ARG A 43 3.59 7.02 6.35
CA ARG A 43 2.25 7.12 5.76
C ARG A 43 2.26 7.88 4.45
N TYR A 44 2.83 9.08 4.45
CA TYR A 44 2.90 9.91 3.25
C TYR A 44 3.82 9.29 2.20
N ASN A 45 4.95 8.67 2.58
CA ASN A 45 5.81 7.96 1.64
C ASN A 45 5.10 6.79 0.96
N ARG A 46 4.27 6.01 1.68
CA ARG A 46 3.49 4.92 1.08
C ARG A 46 2.43 5.44 0.12
N LEU A 47 1.67 6.44 0.55
CA LEU A 47 0.62 7.03 -0.26
C LEU A 47 1.19 7.72 -1.51
N ASP A 48 2.25 8.51 -1.33
CA ASP A 48 2.95 9.19 -2.43
C ASP A 48 3.56 8.20 -3.43
N ALA A 49 4.15 7.11 -2.94
CA ALA A 49 4.65 6.07 -3.82
C ALA A 49 3.53 5.44 -4.66
N MET A 50 2.38 5.15 -4.06
CA MET A 50 1.22 4.63 -4.82
C MET A 50 0.73 5.64 -5.86
N ALA A 51 0.67 6.93 -5.50
CA ALA A 51 0.27 7.99 -6.44
C ALA A 51 1.23 8.12 -7.61
N LYS A 52 2.54 8.01 -7.38
CA LYS A 52 3.58 8.10 -8.41
C LYS A 52 3.57 6.93 -9.39
N PHE A 53 3.01 5.80 -9.01
CA PHE A 53 2.84 4.65 -9.91
C PHE A 53 1.56 4.72 -10.74
N ALA A 54 0.69 5.70 -10.51
CA ALA A 54 -0.46 5.92 -11.37
C ALA A 54 -0.01 6.41 -12.75
N ASN A 55 -0.72 5.98 -13.79
CA ASN A 55 -0.50 6.49 -15.14
C ASN A 55 -1.08 7.91 -15.32
N GLU A 56 -0.96 8.48 -16.52
CA GLU A 56 -1.49 9.81 -16.84
C GLU A 56 -3.00 9.96 -16.60
N GLY A 57 -3.75 8.85 -16.67
CA GLY A 57 -5.18 8.80 -16.34
C GLY A 57 -5.48 8.62 -14.86
N LEU A 58 -4.47 8.73 -13.98
CA LEU A 58 -4.56 8.50 -12.52
C LEU A 58 -4.98 7.08 -12.16
N MET A 59 -4.71 6.11 -13.02
CA MET A 59 -5.04 4.70 -12.83
C MET A 59 -3.84 3.95 -12.25
N ILE A 60 -4.02 3.33 -11.10
CA ILE A 60 -2.96 2.57 -10.43
C ILE A 60 -2.96 1.13 -10.95
N PRO A 61 -1.81 0.65 -11.48
CA PRO A 61 -1.70 -0.70 -12.00
C PRO A 61 -1.64 -1.77 -10.90
N GLU A 62 -1.82 -3.01 -11.30
CA GLU A 62 -1.55 -4.18 -10.47
C GLU A 62 -0.07 -4.29 -10.14
N GLN A 63 0.77 -4.25 -11.17
CA GLN A 63 2.20 -4.39 -11.03
C GLN A 63 2.95 -3.30 -11.81
N VAL A 64 4.07 -2.87 -11.26
CA VAL A 64 5.01 -1.96 -11.92
C VAL A 64 6.35 -2.64 -12.17
N TRP A 65 7.03 -2.19 -13.23
CA TRP A 65 8.35 -2.69 -13.59
C TRP A 65 9.42 -2.01 -12.71
N ASP A 66 10.14 -2.79 -11.94
CA ASP A 66 11.15 -2.35 -10.97
C ASP A 66 12.59 -2.74 -11.38
N LYS A 67 12.82 -2.93 -12.68
CA LYS A 67 14.12 -3.24 -13.29
C LYS A 67 14.46 -2.23 -14.39
N PRO A 68 15.70 -2.21 -14.88
CA PRO A 68 16.04 -1.42 -16.05
C PRO A 68 15.09 -1.68 -17.22
N ASP A 69 14.91 -0.67 -18.05
CA ASP A 69 14.04 -0.75 -19.21
C ASP A 69 14.33 -1.97 -20.07
N LEU A 70 13.28 -2.63 -20.49
CA LEU A 70 13.36 -3.80 -21.34
C LEU A 70 12.55 -3.58 -22.62
N ARG A 71 13.21 -3.62 -23.76
CA ARG A 71 12.54 -3.63 -25.05
C ARG A 71 12.05 -5.02 -25.39
N SER A 72 10.77 -5.12 -25.68
CA SER A 72 10.20 -6.38 -26.14
C SER A 72 10.65 -6.68 -27.57
N PRO A 73 11.12 -7.90 -27.86
CA PRO A 73 11.37 -8.34 -29.23
C PRO A 73 10.08 -8.52 -30.03
N ASP A 74 8.96 -8.73 -29.37
CA ASP A 74 7.65 -8.93 -29.98
C ASP A 74 6.62 -7.96 -29.36
N LYS A 75 6.55 -6.76 -29.97
CA LYS A 75 5.63 -5.71 -29.51
C LYS A 75 4.15 -6.00 -29.73
N GLN A 76 3.82 -7.03 -30.50
CA GLN A 76 2.44 -7.40 -30.74
C GLN A 76 1.80 -8.06 -29.51
N PHE A 77 2.58 -8.79 -28.72
CA PHE A 77 2.09 -9.56 -27.59
C PHE A 77 2.61 -9.07 -26.23
N VAL A 78 3.77 -8.42 -26.21
CA VAL A 78 4.41 -7.95 -24.98
C VAL A 78 4.85 -6.49 -25.15
N PRO A 79 4.35 -5.56 -24.35
CA PRO A 79 4.79 -4.16 -24.43
C PRO A 79 6.25 -4.00 -24.00
N ASP A 80 6.88 -2.91 -24.41
CA ASP A 80 8.12 -2.46 -23.79
C ASP A 80 7.87 -2.21 -22.31
N LEU A 81 8.82 -2.59 -21.46
CA LEU A 81 8.74 -2.38 -20.02
C LEU A 81 9.68 -1.26 -19.62
N LYS A 82 9.14 -0.24 -18.94
CA LYS A 82 9.92 0.89 -18.45
C LYS A 82 9.88 0.96 -16.94
N PHE A 83 11.00 1.33 -16.35
CA PHE A 83 11.10 1.45 -14.89
C PHE A 83 10.02 2.37 -14.32
N GLY A 84 9.30 1.89 -13.33
CA GLY A 84 8.23 2.65 -12.65
C GLY A 84 6.88 2.64 -13.37
N GLU A 85 6.79 2.12 -14.59
CA GLU A 85 5.53 2.02 -15.35
C GLU A 85 4.85 0.66 -15.14
N GLY A 86 3.56 0.61 -15.45
CA GLY A 86 2.77 -0.63 -15.40
C GLY A 86 3.33 -1.70 -16.35
N THR A 87 3.26 -2.96 -15.94
CA THR A 87 3.83 -4.10 -16.69
C THR A 87 2.91 -4.67 -17.77
N GLY A 88 1.80 -4.01 -18.10
CA GLY A 88 0.74 -4.57 -18.94
C GLY A 88 -0.24 -5.46 -18.17
N SER A 89 -0.08 -5.60 -16.86
CA SER A 89 -1.08 -6.15 -15.95
C SER A 89 -2.31 -5.23 -15.81
N ALA A 90 -3.34 -5.66 -15.08
CA ALA A 90 -4.58 -4.88 -14.94
C ALA A 90 -4.31 -3.42 -14.55
N THR A 91 -4.79 -2.47 -15.36
CA THR A 91 -4.68 -1.03 -15.11
C THR A 91 -5.97 -0.33 -15.54
N PRO A 92 -6.78 0.18 -14.61
CA PRO A 92 -6.57 0.10 -13.16
C PRO A 92 -6.78 -1.31 -12.61
N LEU A 93 -6.09 -1.63 -11.51
CA LEU A 93 -6.52 -2.71 -10.64
C LEU A 93 -7.44 -2.13 -9.57
N ALA A 94 -8.69 -2.61 -9.47
CA ALA A 94 -9.64 -2.13 -8.49
C ALA A 94 -9.11 -2.24 -7.04
N TRP A 95 -8.37 -3.29 -6.75
CA TRP A 95 -7.74 -3.49 -5.44
C TRP A 95 -6.67 -2.43 -5.14
N SER A 96 -5.81 -2.08 -6.10
CA SER A 96 -4.82 -1.01 -5.94
C SER A 96 -5.49 0.34 -5.69
N MET A 97 -6.54 0.65 -6.45
CA MET A 97 -7.34 1.88 -6.28
C MET A 97 -8.01 1.94 -4.91
N ALA A 98 -8.62 0.82 -4.47
CA ALA A 98 -9.26 0.73 -3.17
C ALA A 98 -8.23 0.90 -2.02
N GLN A 99 -7.06 0.29 -2.11
CA GLN A 99 -6.01 0.43 -1.11
C GLN A 99 -5.46 1.86 -1.01
N PHE A 100 -5.38 2.57 -2.13
CA PHE A 100 -4.99 3.99 -2.14
C PHE A 100 -6.01 4.84 -1.35
N ILE A 101 -7.31 4.67 -1.64
CA ILE A 101 -8.38 5.41 -0.95
C ILE A 101 -8.43 5.06 0.54
N ARG A 102 -8.32 3.77 0.87
CA ARG A 102 -8.27 3.31 2.27
C ARG A 102 -7.12 3.95 3.02
N LEU A 103 -5.91 3.89 2.45
CA LEU A 103 -4.73 4.46 3.09
C LEU A 103 -4.86 5.96 3.29
N ALA A 104 -5.28 6.71 2.26
CA ALA A 104 -5.49 8.15 2.34
C ALA A 104 -6.51 8.53 3.44
N THR A 105 -7.62 7.80 3.50
CA THR A 105 -8.68 8.01 4.49
C THR A 105 -8.19 7.69 5.91
N ASN A 106 -7.46 6.59 6.08
CA ASN A 106 -6.93 6.17 7.38
C ASN A 106 -5.81 7.10 7.87
N ILE A 107 -4.94 7.61 6.99
CA ILE A 107 -3.97 8.65 7.32
C ILE A 107 -4.68 9.90 7.85
N LYS A 108 -5.70 10.38 7.12
CA LYS A 108 -6.49 11.55 7.52
C LYS A 108 -7.17 11.36 8.87
N ALA A 109 -7.65 10.16 9.16
CA ALA A 109 -8.31 9.83 10.42
C ALA A 109 -7.33 9.53 11.57
N GLY A 110 -6.04 9.33 11.30
CA GLY A 110 -5.05 8.89 12.27
C GLY A 110 -5.25 7.47 12.81
N LYS A 111 -6.14 6.69 12.19
CA LYS A 111 -6.48 5.31 12.60
C LYS A 111 -7.08 4.54 11.44
N ASN A 112 -7.04 3.21 11.52
CA ASN A 112 -7.79 2.36 10.60
C ASN A 112 -9.29 2.43 10.92
N LEU A 113 -10.10 2.87 9.95
CA LEU A 113 -11.54 3.05 10.10
C LEU A 113 -12.33 1.78 9.81
N ASP A 114 -11.73 0.85 9.11
CA ASP A 114 -12.37 -0.35 8.58
C ASP A 114 -12.00 -1.64 9.34
N THR A 115 -11.67 -1.50 10.62
CA THR A 115 -11.47 -2.64 11.52
C THR A 115 -12.83 -3.14 12.01
N PRO A 116 -13.32 -4.33 11.58
CA PRO A 116 -14.59 -4.84 12.05
C PRO A 116 -14.56 -5.09 13.54
N GLN A 117 -15.58 -4.60 14.27
CA GLN A 117 -15.63 -4.70 15.73
C GLN A 117 -15.55 -6.15 16.21
N VAL A 118 -16.22 -7.08 15.54
CA VAL A 118 -16.19 -8.51 15.88
C VAL A 118 -14.78 -9.11 15.81
N VAL A 119 -13.97 -8.65 14.84
CA VAL A 119 -12.57 -9.09 14.70
C VAL A 119 -11.71 -8.48 15.81
N TYR A 120 -11.92 -7.20 16.07
CA TYR A 120 -11.24 -6.50 17.14
C TYR A 120 -11.51 -7.15 18.50
N ASP A 121 -12.77 -7.39 18.83
CA ASP A 121 -13.19 -7.99 20.11
C ASP A 121 -12.56 -9.36 20.29
N ARG A 122 -12.55 -10.18 19.24
CA ARG A 122 -12.03 -11.54 19.29
C ARG A 122 -10.51 -11.63 19.40
N TYR A 123 -9.78 -10.79 18.65
CA TYR A 123 -8.33 -10.97 18.48
C TYR A 123 -7.47 -9.91 19.19
N VAL A 124 -8.05 -8.76 19.53
CA VAL A 124 -7.31 -7.65 20.13
C VAL A 124 -7.75 -7.39 21.57
N SER A 125 -9.05 -7.27 21.85
CA SER A 125 -9.53 -6.97 23.21
C SER A 125 -9.47 -8.17 24.15
N GLY A 126 -9.38 -9.39 23.62
CA GLY A 126 -9.38 -10.63 24.42
C GLY A 126 -10.73 -10.99 25.01
N ASN A 127 -11.79 -10.28 24.68
CA ASN A 127 -13.16 -10.62 25.08
C ASN A 127 -13.62 -11.82 24.25
N ARG A 128 -13.56 -13.01 24.82
CA ARG A 128 -14.09 -14.26 24.25
C ARG A 128 -15.51 -14.48 24.69
#